data_f1334367c97f08ccf814911df3080a01
#
_entry.id   f1334367c97f08ccf814911df3080a01
#
_cell.length_a   1.000
_cell.length_b   1.000
_cell.length_c   1.000
_cell.angle_alpha   90.00
_cell.angle_beta   90.00
_cell.angle_gamma   90.00
#
_symmetry.space_group_name_H-M   'P 1'
#
loop_
_entity.id
_entity.type
_entity.pdbx_description
1 polymer ?
#
loop_
_entity_poly.entity_id
_entity_poly.type
_entity_poly.pdbx_seq_one_letter_code
_entity_poly.pdbx_strand_id
1 'polypeptide(L)'
;MGKTPLEQQEMSKKPRPKKKYRPRAVAVPTYLNSLSSDVDHGKDARDEDRVFLLQVANRTVERVDLALYGRILQIAWVLASKMERAKELRQCLYSGLAAIGCYVAEKPKIPFDDEMFEELSQATEVARDILENSGEIERAQAAAAVMSGRIKFESDVDKINDREMVLR
;
A
#
# COMPACT_ATOMS: atom_id res chain seq x y z
N MET A 1 79.15 14.19 24.13
CA MET A 1 78.48 15.38 24.65
C MET A 1 77.43 15.79 23.64
N GLY A 2 76.28 16.17 24.05
CA GLY A 2 75.19 16.70 23.17
C GLY A 2 74.15 15.67 22.75
N LYS A 3 73.20 15.48 23.63
CA LYS A 3 71.99 14.74 23.33
C LYS A 3 71.03 15.65 22.58
N THR A 4 70.60 15.25 21.39
CA THR A 4 69.48 15.86 20.68
C THR A 4 68.18 15.20 21.15
N PRO A 5 67.19 15.98 21.59
CA PRO A 5 65.86 15.41 21.87
C PRO A 5 65.09 15.16 20.56
N LEU A 6 64.60 13.98 20.42
CA LEU A 6 63.66 13.59 19.36
C LEU A 6 62.37 14.38 19.54
N GLU A 7 62.16 15.35 18.66
CA GLU A 7 60.85 15.97 18.48
C GLU A 7 59.86 14.93 17.96
N GLN A 8 59.02 14.47 18.85
CA GLN A 8 57.83 13.68 18.46
C GLN A 8 56.87 14.65 17.77
N GLN A 9 56.85 14.59 16.44
CA GLN A 9 55.78 15.19 15.67
C GLN A 9 54.52 14.40 15.93
N GLU A 10 53.70 14.85 16.88
CA GLU A 10 52.30 14.48 16.97
C GLU A 10 51.59 14.97 15.71
N MET A 11 51.45 14.06 14.75
CA MET A 11 50.60 14.28 13.62
C MET A 11 49.16 14.33 14.11
N SER A 12 48.66 15.52 14.36
CA SER A 12 47.27 15.85 14.62
C SER A 12 46.42 15.29 13.49
N LYS A 13 45.82 14.13 13.76
CA LYS A 13 44.80 13.54 12.84
C LYS A 13 43.59 14.46 12.78
N LYS A 14 43.52 15.30 11.74
CA LYS A 14 42.33 16.11 11.46
C LYS A 14 41.09 15.20 11.49
N PRO A 15 40.05 15.53 12.27
CA PRO A 15 38.84 14.74 12.32
C PRO A 15 38.22 14.68 10.93
N ARG A 16 38.01 13.47 10.43
CA ARG A 16 37.33 13.26 9.14
C ARG A 16 35.94 13.89 9.21
N PRO A 17 35.55 14.74 8.24
CA PRO A 17 34.21 15.31 8.23
C PRO A 17 33.20 14.18 8.21
N LYS A 18 32.31 14.16 9.20
CA LYS A 18 31.18 13.20 9.25
C LYS A 18 30.38 13.43 7.96
N LYS A 19 30.36 12.42 7.09
CA LYS A 19 29.47 12.43 5.89
C LYS A 19 28.07 12.67 6.39
N LYS A 20 27.49 13.85 6.07
CA LYS A 20 26.07 14.10 6.31
C LYS A 20 25.29 13.02 5.58
N TYR A 21 24.55 12.21 6.33
CA TYR A 21 23.61 11.25 5.79
C TYR A 21 22.63 12.03 4.92
N ARG A 22 22.71 11.84 3.62
CA ARG A 22 21.66 12.27 2.69
C ARG A 22 20.73 11.09 2.56
N PRO A 23 19.48 11.17 3.06
CA PRO A 23 18.52 10.12 2.78
C PRO A 23 18.46 9.98 1.27
N ARG A 24 18.63 8.75 0.76
CA ARG A 24 18.35 8.46 -0.64
C ARG A 24 16.90 8.89 -0.87
N ALA A 25 16.69 9.78 -1.83
CA ALA A 25 15.36 10.07 -2.32
C ALA A 25 14.78 8.72 -2.77
N VAL A 26 13.84 8.20 -2.01
CA VAL A 26 13.07 7.03 -2.43
C VAL A 26 12.31 7.52 -3.65
N ALA A 27 12.62 6.95 -4.82
CA ALA A 27 11.85 7.23 -6.01
C ALA A 27 10.40 6.84 -5.71
N VAL A 28 9.54 7.84 -5.53
CA VAL A 28 8.10 7.62 -5.36
C VAL A 28 7.62 7.02 -6.67
N PRO A 29 7.06 5.81 -6.67
CA PRO A 29 6.58 5.20 -7.90
C PRO A 29 5.58 6.13 -8.59
N THR A 30 5.65 6.21 -9.92
CA THR A 30 4.89 7.17 -10.73
C THR A 30 3.37 7.09 -10.50
N TYR A 31 2.85 5.91 -10.11
CA TYR A 31 1.43 5.74 -9.79
C TYR A 31 1.00 6.46 -8.49
N LEU A 32 1.93 6.79 -7.59
CA LEU A 32 1.62 7.59 -6.40
C LEU A 32 1.42 9.07 -6.75
N ASN A 33 1.91 9.52 -7.88
CA ASN A 33 1.63 10.88 -8.37
C ASN A 33 0.15 11.03 -8.78
N SER A 34 -0.51 9.94 -9.20
CA SER A 34 -1.95 9.93 -9.48
C SER A 34 -2.82 9.97 -8.21
N LEU A 35 -2.21 9.74 -7.04
CA LEU A 35 -2.86 9.86 -5.74
C LEU A 35 -2.68 11.26 -5.12
N SER A 36 -1.98 12.19 -5.79
CA SER A 36 -1.83 13.56 -5.32
C SER A 36 -3.12 14.34 -5.51
N SER A 37 -3.52 15.07 -4.47
CA SER A 37 -4.82 15.64 -4.26
C SER A 37 -5.02 17.00 -4.91
N ASP A 38 -4.96 17.12 -6.23
CA ASP A 38 -5.59 18.28 -6.89
C ASP A 38 -7.05 17.93 -7.20
N VAL A 39 -7.95 18.86 -6.93
CA VAL A 39 -9.41 18.68 -7.02
C VAL A 39 -9.89 18.21 -8.41
N ASP A 40 -9.12 18.46 -9.45
CA ASP A 40 -9.40 17.96 -10.80
C ASP A 40 -9.00 16.47 -10.99
N HIS A 41 -7.99 15.98 -10.26
CA HIS A 41 -7.57 14.58 -10.34
C HIS A 41 -8.56 13.60 -9.68
N GLY A 42 -9.43 14.05 -8.79
CA GLY A 42 -10.45 13.21 -8.18
C GLY A 42 -11.49 12.70 -9.19
N LYS A 43 -11.86 13.52 -10.18
CA LYS A 43 -12.79 13.10 -11.25
C LYS A 43 -12.14 12.12 -12.21
N ASP A 44 -10.91 12.40 -12.63
CA ASP A 44 -10.15 11.53 -13.52
C ASP A 44 -9.92 10.16 -12.87
N ALA A 45 -9.57 10.15 -11.58
CA ALA A 45 -9.35 8.92 -10.84
C ALA A 45 -10.62 8.05 -10.68
N ARG A 46 -11.80 8.68 -10.48
CA ARG A 46 -13.08 7.95 -10.43
C ARG A 46 -13.49 7.42 -11.81
N ASP A 47 -13.14 8.11 -12.87
CA ASP A 47 -13.36 7.64 -14.23
C ASP A 47 -12.41 6.48 -14.58
N GLU A 48 -11.17 6.52 -14.11
CA GLU A 48 -10.23 5.39 -14.20
C GLU A 48 -10.78 4.15 -13.45
N ASP A 49 -11.35 4.32 -12.25
CA ASP A 49 -11.99 3.24 -11.50
C ASP A 49 -13.14 2.60 -12.29
N ARG A 50 -13.98 3.41 -12.94
CA ARG A 50 -15.07 2.91 -13.78
C ARG A 50 -14.57 2.14 -15.00
N VAL A 51 -13.52 2.65 -15.66
CA VAL A 51 -12.89 1.97 -16.79
C VAL A 51 -12.32 0.62 -16.35
N PHE A 52 -11.61 0.58 -15.22
CA PHE A 52 -11.10 -0.66 -14.65
C PHE A 52 -12.22 -1.68 -14.38
N LEU A 53 -13.30 -1.27 -13.71
CA LEU A 53 -14.44 -2.16 -13.42
C LEU A 53 -15.11 -2.67 -14.70
N LEU A 54 -15.25 -1.82 -15.74
CA LEU A 54 -15.75 -2.24 -17.05
C LEU A 54 -14.84 -3.28 -17.70
N GLN A 55 -13.52 -3.10 -17.61
CA GLN A 55 -12.56 -4.08 -18.14
C GLN A 55 -12.64 -5.41 -17.38
N VAL A 56 -12.81 -5.37 -16.06
CA VAL A 56 -13.03 -6.58 -15.25
C VAL A 56 -14.31 -7.30 -15.66
N ALA A 57 -15.42 -6.57 -15.80
CA ALA A 57 -16.70 -7.13 -16.22
C ALA A 57 -16.62 -7.80 -17.62
N ASN A 58 -15.90 -7.16 -18.54
CA ASN A 58 -15.71 -7.65 -19.91
C ASN A 58 -14.56 -8.67 -20.05
N ARG A 59 -13.88 -9.04 -18.96
CA ARG A 59 -12.73 -9.95 -18.98
C ARG A 59 -11.56 -9.46 -19.86
N THR A 60 -11.39 -8.15 -20.00
CA THR A 60 -10.35 -7.50 -20.82
C THR A 60 -9.27 -6.81 -20.02
N VAL A 61 -9.37 -6.82 -18.69
CA VAL A 61 -8.40 -6.17 -17.80
C VAL A 61 -7.02 -6.83 -17.89
N GLU A 62 -5.98 -6.01 -17.92
CA GLU A 62 -4.61 -6.48 -17.94
C GLU A 62 -4.11 -6.82 -16.52
N ARG A 63 -3.14 -7.75 -16.44
CA ARG A 63 -2.55 -8.15 -15.15
C ARG A 63 -1.89 -6.97 -14.41
N VAL A 64 -1.35 -6.01 -15.15
CA VAL A 64 -0.72 -4.81 -14.57
C VAL A 64 -1.75 -3.94 -13.88
N ASP A 65 -2.94 -3.79 -14.46
CA ASP A 65 -4.03 -2.99 -13.87
C ASP A 65 -4.59 -3.69 -12.63
N LEU A 66 -4.76 -5.01 -12.66
CA LEU A 66 -5.15 -5.80 -11.47
C LEU A 66 -4.13 -5.66 -10.34
N ALA A 67 -2.83 -5.68 -10.65
CA ALA A 67 -1.79 -5.48 -9.65
C ALA A 67 -1.81 -4.05 -9.09
N LEU A 68 -2.07 -3.04 -9.92
CA LEU A 68 -2.22 -1.66 -9.51
C LEU A 68 -3.40 -1.48 -8.55
N TYR A 69 -4.58 -1.97 -8.93
CA TYR A 69 -5.77 -1.89 -8.07
C TYR A 69 -5.61 -2.71 -6.78
N GLY A 70 -4.97 -3.86 -6.84
CA GLY A 70 -4.57 -4.60 -5.64
C GLY A 70 -3.72 -3.75 -4.68
N ARG A 71 -2.78 -2.96 -5.21
CA ARG A 71 -1.97 -2.03 -4.38
C ARG A 71 -2.80 -0.88 -3.83
N ILE A 72 -3.71 -0.31 -4.62
CA ILE A 72 -4.62 0.75 -4.17
C ILE A 72 -5.47 0.26 -2.99
N LEU A 73 -6.08 -0.91 -3.10
CA LEU A 73 -6.87 -1.51 -2.01
C LEU A 73 -6.01 -1.77 -0.76
N GLN A 74 -4.77 -2.23 -0.92
CA GLN A 74 -3.84 -2.47 0.18
C GLN A 74 -3.46 -1.17 0.90
N ILE A 75 -3.20 -0.08 0.17
CA ILE A 75 -2.89 1.23 0.73
C ILE A 75 -4.10 1.75 1.51
N ALA A 76 -5.30 1.68 0.92
CA ALA A 76 -6.54 2.08 1.58
C ALA A 76 -6.79 1.26 2.86
N TRP A 77 -6.51 -0.04 2.85
CA TRP A 77 -6.64 -0.93 4.01
C TRP A 77 -5.72 -0.49 5.18
N VAL A 78 -4.49 -0.05 4.88
CA VAL A 78 -3.57 0.49 5.89
C VAL A 78 -4.12 1.80 6.47
N LEU A 79 -4.60 2.70 5.61
CA LEU A 79 -5.17 3.99 6.03
C LEU A 79 -6.45 3.80 6.85
N ALA A 80 -7.31 2.86 6.48
CA ALA A 80 -8.55 2.54 7.19
C ALA A 80 -8.32 2.15 8.65
N SER A 81 -7.14 1.64 9.01
CA SER A 81 -6.81 1.25 10.38
C SER A 81 -6.92 2.38 11.42
N LYS A 82 -6.86 3.63 10.95
CA LYS A 82 -6.91 4.84 11.79
C LYS A 82 -8.28 5.53 11.77
N MET A 83 -9.24 5.01 11.01
CA MET A 83 -10.54 5.61 10.80
C MET A 83 -11.59 5.05 11.76
N GLU A 84 -12.66 5.81 11.97
CA GLU A 84 -13.88 5.28 12.54
C GLU A 84 -14.40 4.14 11.68
N ARG A 85 -14.96 3.08 12.28
CA ARG A 85 -15.41 1.87 11.56
C ARG A 85 -14.28 1.11 10.84
N ALA A 86 -13.04 1.22 11.33
CA ALA A 86 -11.85 0.60 10.73
C ALA A 86 -12.08 -0.89 10.38
N LYS A 87 -12.77 -1.64 11.24
CA LYS A 87 -13.04 -3.07 11.04
C LYS A 87 -13.90 -3.32 9.79
N GLU A 88 -14.98 -2.56 9.64
CA GLU A 88 -15.89 -2.72 8.51
C GLU A 88 -15.24 -2.30 7.18
N LEU A 89 -14.53 -1.15 7.20
CA LEU A 89 -13.80 -0.66 6.03
C LEU A 89 -12.74 -1.66 5.59
N ARG A 90 -11.96 -2.18 6.53
CA ARG A 90 -10.91 -3.17 6.24
C ARG A 90 -11.49 -4.48 5.74
N GLN A 91 -12.62 -4.92 6.26
CA GLN A 91 -13.31 -6.11 5.77
C GLN A 91 -13.77 -5.94 4.31
N CYS A 92 -14.39 -4.81 3.98
CA CYS A 92 -14.79 -4.50 2.61
C CYS A 92 -13.59 -4.50 1.64
N LEU A 93 -12.50 -3.83 2.01
CA LEU A 93 -11.27 -3.79 1.21
C LEU A 93 -10.63 -5.19 1.05
N TYR A 94 -10.70 -6.02 2.08
CA TYR A 94 -10.22 -7.39 2.02
C TYR A 94 -11.04 -8.25 1.07
N SER A 95 -12.38 -8.12 1.07
CA SER A 95 -13.24 -8.80 0.09
C SER A 95 -12.85 -8.45 -1.35
N GLY A 96 -12.58 -7.16 -1.63
CA GLY A 96 -12.09 -6.73 -2.94
C GLY A 96 -10.74 -7.33 -3.31
N LEU A 97 -9.80 -7.43 -2.36
CA LEU A 97 -8.51 -8.11 -2.58
C LEU A 97 -8.68 -9.59 -2.87
N ALA A 98 -9.59 -10.27 -2.16
CA ALA A 98 -9.92 -11.66 -2.39
C ALA A 98 -10.55 -11.86 -3.78
N ALA A 99 -11.43 -10.95 -4.21
CA ALA A 99 -12.03 -10.97 -5.54
C ALA A 99 -10.96 -10.85 -6.65
N ILE A 100 -9.99 -9.94 -6.51
CA ILE A 100 -8.84 -9.85 -7.43
C ILE A 100 -8.06 -11.18 -7.43
N GLY A 101 -7.80 -11.76 -6.27
CA GLY A 101 -7.12 -13.05 -6.15
C GLY A 101 -7.84 -14.17 -6.89
N CYS A 102 -9.16 -14.24 -6.77
CA CYS A 102 -10.00 -15.21 -7.52
C CYS A 102 -9.98 -14.94 -9.02
N TYR A 103 -10.00 -13.67 -9.44
CA TYR A 103 -9.95 -13.30 -10.86
C TYR A 103 -8.65 -13.74 -11.54
N VAL A 104 -7.49 -13.59 -10.87
CA VAL A 104 -6.17 -13.92 -11.45
C VAL A 104 -5.80 -15.39 -11.33
N ALA A 105 -6.46 -16.15 -10.47
CA ALA A 105 -6.15 -17.56 -10.24
C ALA A 105 -6.50 -18.40 -11.48
N GLU A 106 -5.58 -19.27 -11.91
CA GLU A 106 -5.83 -20.20 -13.02
C GLU A 106 -6.90 -21.24 -12.67
N LYS A 107 -6.96 -21.66 -11.40
CA LYS A 107 -7.94 -22.62 -10.86
C LYS A 107 -8.43 -22.11 -9.50
N PRO A 108 -9.31 -21.10 -9.48
CA PRO A 108 -9.82 -20.58 -8.24
C PRO A 108 -10.69 -21.62 -7.55
N LYS A 109 -10.57 -21.72 -6.21
CA LYS A 109 -11.47 -22.56 -5.40
C LYS A 109 -12.90 -22.04 -5.46
N ILE A 110 -13.05 -20.73 -5.55
CA ILE A 110 -14.31 -20.02 -5.71
C ILE A 110 -14.21 -19.28 -7.04
N PRO A 111 -15.14 -19.51 -8.00
CA PRO A 111 -15.12 -18.81 -9.28
C PRO A 111 -15.39 -17.32 -9.08
N PHE A 112 -14.81 -16.49 -9.93
CA PHE A 112 -15.14 -15.07 -9.97
C PHE A 112 -16.51 -14.89 -10.63
N ASP A 113 -17.51 -14.57 -9.83
CA ASP A 113 -18.91 -14.38 -10.18
C ASP A 113 -19.39 -12.93 -9.99
N ASP A 114 -20.68 -12.71 -10.15
CA ASP A 114 -21.30 -11.39 -10.02
C ASP A 114 -21.20 -10.85 -8.58
N GLU A 115 -21.25 -11.71 -7.57
CA GLU A 115 -21.11 -11.33 -6.17
C GLU A 115 -19.69 -10.80 -5.90
N MET A 116 -18.67 -11.50 -6.38
CA MET A 116 -17.29 -11.04 -6.28
C MET A 116 -17.02 -9.77 -7.07
N PHE A 117 -17.69 -9.59 -8.21
CA PHE A 117 -17.61 -8.32 -8.94
C PHE A 117 -18.21 -7.17 -8.13
N GLU A 118 -19.34 -7.37 -7.47
CA GLU A 118 -19.98 -6.38 -6.61
C GLU A 118 -19.06 -6.03 -5.41
N GLU A 119 -18.47 -7.04 -4.76
CA GLU A 119 -17.51 -6.84 -3.68
C GLU A 119 -16.29 -6.02 -4.14
N LEU A 120 -15.75 -6.31 -5.33
CA LEU A 120 -14.65 -5.56 -5.91
C LEU A 120 -15.05 -4.11 -6.21
N SER A 121 -16.23 -3.90 -6.79
CA SER A 121 -16.78 -2.58 -7.08
C SER A 121 -16.92 -1.75 -5.82
N GLN A 122 -17.52 -2.30 -4.78
CA GLN A 122 -17.70 -1.65 -3.50
C GLN A 122 -16.36 -1.34 -2.81
N ALA A 123 -15.42 -2.27 -2.85
CA ALA A 123 -14.08 -2.07 -2.29
C ALA A 123 -13.32 -0.96 -3.02
N THR A 124 -13.46 -0.86 -4.34
CA THR A 124 -12.83 0.19 -5.15
C THR A 124 -13.38 1.56 -4.78
N GLU A 125 -14.69 1.70 -4.61
CA GLU A 125 -15.34 2.94 -4.19
C GLU A 125 -14.89 3.35 -2.78
N VAL A 126 -14.92 2.43 -1.82
CA VAL A 126 -14.45 2.66 -0.45
C VAL A 126 -12.97 3.05 -0.42
N ALA A 127 -12.13 2.40 -1.22
CA ALA A 127 -10.72 2.74 -1.31
C ALA A 127 -10.52 4.16 -1.82
N ARG A 128 -11.27 4.58 -2.83
CA ARG A 128 -11.22 5.93 -3.38
C ARG A 128 -11.60 6.97 -2.34
N ASP A 129 -12.70 6.75 -1.62
CA ASP A 129 -13.14 7.65 -0.54
C ASP A 129 -12.09 7.78 0.56
N ILE A 130 -11.46 6.69 0.97
CA ILE A 130 -10.38 6.71 1.97
C ILE A 130 -9.19 7.51 1.46
N LEU A 131 -8.77 7.31 0.21
CA LEU A 131 -7.63 8.00 -0.37
C LEU A 131 -7.89 9.50 -0.54
N GLU A 132 -9.07 9.89 -0.98
CA GLU A 132 -9.46 11.30 -1.14
C GLU A 132 -9.50 12.05 0.20
N ASN A 133 -9.92 11.37 1.27
CA ASN A 133 -10.00 11.93 2.62
C ASN A 133 -8.71 11.81 3.43
N SER A 134 -7.66 11.20 2.89
CA SER A 134 -6.37 11.04 3.57
C SER A 134 -5.36 12.10 3.12
N GLY A 135 -4.48 12.52 4.03
CA GLY A 135 -3.40 13.45 3.72
C GLY A 135 -2.32 12.83 2.83
N GLU A 136 -1.61 13.66 2.06
CA GLU A 136 -0.55 13.20 1.14
C GLU A 136 0.57 12.43 1.88
N ILE A 137 0.99 12.92 3.04
CA ILE A 137 2.01 12.27 3.86
C ILE A 137 1.54 10.91 4.35
N GLU A 138 0.27 10.80 4.76
CA GLU A 138 -0.32 9.54 5.22
C GLU A 138 -0.39 8.51 4.10
N ARG A 139 -0.80 8.93 2.90
CA ARG A 139 -0.81 8.08 1.70
C ARG A 139 0.60 7.59 1.35
N ALA A 140 1.59 8.47 1.37
CA ALA A 140 2.98 8.12 1.10
C ALA A 140 3.53 7.11 2.13
N GLN A 141 3.22 7.30 3.42
CA GLN A 141 3.61 6.36 4.49
C GLN A 141 2.94 5.00 4.33
N ALA A 142 1.63 4.98 4.03
CA ALA A 142 0.89 3.74 3.79
C ALA A 142 1.43 2.99 2.57
N ALA A 143 1.71 3.70 1.48
CA ALA A 143 2.32 3.12 0.29
C ALA A 143 3.70 2.52 0.58
N ALA A 144 4.56 3.22 1.32
CA ALA A 144 5.87 2.71 1.73
C ALA A 144 5.75 1.45 2.60
N ALA A 145 4.77 1.41 3.50
CA ALA A 145 4.50 0.25 4.34
C ALA A 145 4.06 -0.97 3.52
N VAL A 146 3.16 -0.78 2.55
CA VAL A 146 2.73 -1.84 1.61
C VAL A 146 3.90 -2.34 0.77
N MET A 147 4.69 -1.43 0.20
CA MET A 147 5.84 -1.78 -0.65
C MET A 147 6.96 -2.50 0.11
N SER A 148 7.07 -2.29 1.43
CA SER A 148 8.05 -2.99 2.26
C SER A 148 7.73 -4.48 2.46
N GLY A 149 6.53 -4.94 2.11
CA GLY A 149 6.06 -6.32 2.30
C GLY A 149 5.89 -6.74 3.77
N ARG A 150 5.90 -5.79 4.71
CA ARG A 150 5.80 -6.07 6.15
C ARG A 150 4.37 -6.23 6.65
N ILE A 151 3.41 -5.83 5.84
CA ILE A 151 1.99 -5.86 6.20
C ILE A 151 1.38 -7.17 5.75
N LYS A 152 0.73 -7.86 6.69
CA LYS A 152 -0.11 -9.01 6.40
C LYS A 152 -1.55 -8.53 6.25
N PHE A 153 -2.13 -8.83 5.10
CA PHE A 153 -3.53 -8.53 4.81
C PHE A 153 -4.36 -9.76 5.19
N GLU A 154 -4.90 -9.73 6.40
CA GLU A 154 -5.73 -10.81 6.94
C GLU A 154 -7.14 -10.29 7.20
N SER A 155 -8.15 -11.13 6.98
CA SER A 155 -9.52 -10.86 7.39
C SER A 155 -9.62 -10.86 8.92
N ASP A 156 -10.25 -9.83 9.48
CA ASP A 156 -10.55 -9.82 10.92
C ASP A 156 -11.61 -10.88 11.30
N VAL A 157 -12.34 -11.39 10.31
CA VAL A 157 -13.34 -12.46 10.47
C VAL A 157 -12.67 -13.79 10.81
N ASP A 158 -11.54 -14.09 10.18
CA ASP A 158 -10.81 -15.35 10.44
C ASP A 158 -10.34 -15.43 11.89
N LYS A 159 -9.94 -14.27 12.47
CA LYS A 159 -9.55 -14.20 13.89
C LYS A 159 -10.70 -14.40 14.88
N ILE A 160 -11.93 -14.10 14.47
CA ILE A 160 -13.13 -14.32 15.29
C ILE A 160 -13.50 -15.79 15.28
N ASN A 161 -13.46 -16.44 14.11
CA ASN A 161 -13.77 -17.86 13.96
C ASN A 161 -12.75 -18.75 14.70
N ASP A 162 -11.48 -18.40 14.68
CA ASP A 162 -10.45 -19.11 15.42
C ASP A 162 -10.63 -19.00 16.93
N ARG A 163 -11.11 -17.86 17.44
CA ARG A 163 -11.42 -17.68 18.87
C ARG A 163 -12.68 -18.42 19.31
N GLU A 164 -13.69 -18.51 18.47
CA GLU A 164 -14.90 -19.27 18.78
C GLU A 164 -14.68 -20.77 18.73
N MET A 165 -13.77 -21.27 17.90
CA MET A 165 -13.39 -22.70 17.88
C MET A 165 -12.58 -23.12 19.12
N VAL A 166 -11.86 -22.21 19.75
CA VAL A 166 -11.08 -22.50 20.99
C VAL A 166 -11.96 -22.52 22.23
N LEU A 167 -13.17 -21.94 22.17
CA LEU A 167 -14.12 -21.87 23.30
C LEU A 167 -15.20 -22.98 23.26
N ARG A 168 -15.11 -23.94 22.35
CA ARG A 168 -15.93 -25.15 22.29
C ARG A 168 -15.10 -26.38 22.61
#